data_df224ee271e15f34203b891fe1143b58
#
_entry.id   df224ee271e15f34203b891fe1143b58
#
_cell.length_a   1.000
_cell.length_b   1.000
_cell.length_c   1.000
_cell.angle_alpha   90.00
_cell.angle_beta   90.00
_cell.angle_gamma   90.00
#
_symmetry.space_group_name_H-M   'P 1'
#
loop_
_entity.id
_entity.type
_entity.pdbx_description
1 polymer ?
#
loop_
_entity_poly.entity_id
_entity_poly.type
_entity_poly.pdbx_seq_one_letter_code
_entity_poly.pdbx_strand_id
1 'polypeptide(L)'
;MNKTIYVCVCCAIVLLAACKSVNKTGLATNLQPEIDALSTPGYQKIRNLTLTGDFDGNGTFDTLVQINFSRLRQANIDSFPDPYKIPWDSVVAWFYKMESEVLVSAKNLQVDTLNLGLAIGLYCLINVGDVNDDGADDIAIVVDVCDYSRINFCRIYSLCGNAWQEVKSFAIHEDAFNIYGNIMPVFGEISGYLEKKDSNWYYHDYHRIAYERPEDVGKMELLKTQPCR
;
A
#
# COMPACT_ATOMS: atom_id res chain seq x y z
N MET A 1 43.47 -29.08 67.41
CA MET A 1 42.41 -29.06 66.37
C MET A 1 42.36 -27.67 65.77
N ASN A 2 43.17 -27.41 64.77
CA ASN A 2 43.24 -26.11 64.10
C ASN A 2 42.53 -26.19 62.79
N LYS A 3 41.51 -25.33 62.58
CA LYS A 3 40.86 -25.13 61.29
C LYS A 3 41.52 -23.98 60.57
N THR A 4 42.19 -24.32 59.50
CA THR A 4 42.79 -23.34 58.58
C THR A 4 41.71 -22.91 57.56
N ILE A 5 41.44 -21.61 57.57
CA ILE A 5 40.51 -20.98 56.59
C ILE A 5 41.33 -20.52 55.39
N TYR A 6 41.10 -21.09 54.23
CA TYR A 6 41.62 -20.56 52.98
C TYR A 6 40.72 -19.48 52.42
N VAL A 7 41.21 -18.26 52.35
CA VAL A 7 40.56 -17.15 51.65
C VAL A 7 40.98 -17.19 50.20
N CYS A 8 40.05 -17.49 49.35
CA CYS A 8 40.22 -17.47 47.90
C CYS A 8 39.94 -16.07 47.40
N VAL A 9 41.00 -15.36 46.98
CA VAL A 9 40.89 -14.06 46.33
C VAL A 9 40.63 -14.27 44.85
N CYS A 10 39.36 -14.13 44.47
CA CYS A 10 39.00 -14.09 43.04
C CYS A 10 39.31 -12.69 42.50
N CYS A 11 40.37 -12.57 41.67
CA CYS A 11 40.62 -11.41 40.81
C CYS A 11 39.51 -11.36 39.74
N ALA A 12 38.58 -10.48 39.86
CA ALA A 12 37.65 -10.13 38.79
C ALA A 12 38.36 -9.23 37.78
N ILE A 13 38.74 -9.84 36.65
CA ILE A 13 39.20 -9.08 35.47
C ILE A 13 37.98 -8.50 34.79
N VAL A 14 37.74 -7.19 34.97
CA VAL A 14 36.73 -6.45 34.22
C VAL A 14 37.29 -6.18 32.81
N LEU A 15 36.90 -7.01 31.86
CA LEU A 15 37.06 -6.75 30.44
C LEU A 15 36.09 -5.62 30.03
N LEU A 16 36.61 -4.39 29.99
CA LEU A 16 35.92 -3.27 29.33
C LEU A 16 35.92 -3.56 27.82
N ALA A 17 34.87 -4.19 27.32
CA ALA A 17 34.56 -4.22 25.90
C ALA A 17 34.18 -2.79 25.46
N ALA A 18 35.15 -2.06 24.89
CA ALA A 18 34.86 -0.82 24.20
C ALA A 18 34.03 -1.11 22.96
N CYS A 19 32.70 -1.09 23.10
CA CYS A 19 31.79 -0.95 21.97
C CYS A 19 32.13 0.39 21.29
N LYS A 20 32.88 0.35 20.19
CA LYS A 20 32.92 1.47 19.25
C LYS A 20 31.51 1.63 18.71
N SER A 21 30.79 2.61 19.21
CA SER A 21 29.57 3.10 18.56
C SER A 21 29.98 3.58 17.17
N VAL A 22 29.58 2.84 16.15
CA VAL A 22 29.64 3.32 14.78
C VAL A 22 28.71 4.51 14.71
N ASN A 23 29.27 5.71 14.64
CA ASN A 23 28.53 6.94 14.42
C ASN A 23 27.77 6.83 13.10
N LYS A 24 26.47 6.52 13.16
CA LYS A 24 25.52 6.60 12.02
C LYS A 24 25.19 8.05 11.61
N THR A 25 25.96 9.02 12.10
CA THR A 25 25.70 10.45 11.86
C THR A 25 26.14 10.95 10.48
N GLY A 26 26.86 10.16 9.69
CA GLY A 26 27.33 10.61 8.38
C GLY A 26 26.29 10.55 7.26
N LEU A 27 25.28 9.67 7.35
CA LEU A 27 24.25 9.55 6.30
C LEU A 27 23.08 10.52 6.52
N ALA A 28 22.74 10.82 7.77
CA ALA A 28 21.61 11.69 8.10
C ALA A 28 21.85 13.16 7.76
N THR A 29 23.10 13.64 7.88
CA THR A 29 23.46 15.05 7.63
C THR A 29 23.42 15.44 6.15
N ASN A 30 23.60 14.48 5.21
CA ASN A 30 23.52 14.78 3.78
C ASN A 30 22.10 14.70 3.22
N LEU A 31 21.16 14.10 3.96
CA LEU A 31 19.75 13.99 3.56
C LEU A 31 18.90 15.15 4.08
N GLN A 32 19.36 15.86 5.13
CA GLN A 32 18.60 16.94 5.76
C GLN A 32 18.32 18.13 4.81
N PRO A 33 19.27 18.64 3.99
CA PRO A 33 18.99 19.68 3.01
C PRO A 33 18.01 19.21 1.90
N GLU A 34 18.02 17.92 1.59
CA GLU A 34 17.14 17.33 0.59
C GLU A 34 15.71 17.08 1.16
N ILE A 35 15.61 16.85 2.47
CA ILE A 35 14.36 16.77 3.21
C ILE A 35 13.70 18.14 3.35
N ASP A 36 14.48 19.17 3.63
CA ASP A 36 13.99 20.55 3.74
C ASP A 36 13.56 21.11 2.38
N ALA A 37 14.14 20.61 1.27
CA ALA A 37 13.67 20.89 -0.09
C ALA A 37 12.26 20.28 -0.37
N LEU A 38 11.81 19.30 0.41
CA LEU A 38 10.45 18.72 0.33
C LEU A 38 9.36 19.68 0.84
N SER A 39 9.71 20.72 1.58
CA SER A 39 8.81 21.80 2.00
C SER A 39 8.75 22.97 1.01
N THR A 40 9.44 22.86 -0.14
CA THR A 40 9.56 23.89 -1.16
C THR A 40 8.24 24.05 -1.96
N PRO A 41 7.90 25.26 -2.43
CA PRO A 41 6.77 25.46 -3.35
C PRO A 41 6.91 24.55 -4.59
N GLY A 42 5.97 23.63 -4.82
CA GLY A 42 6.03 22.66 -5.92
C GLY A 42 5.84 21.21 -5.48
N TYR A 43 5.48 20.99 -4.21
CA TYR A 43 5.04 19.70 -3.70
C TYR A 43 3.54 19.69 -3.47
N GLN A 44 2.91 18.55 -3.68
CA GLN A 44 1.51 18.30 -3.33
C GLN A 44 1.41 17.19 -2.27
N LYS A 45 0.36 17.27 -1.44
CA LYS A 45 0.10 16.25 -0.42
C LYS A 45 -0.39 14.95 -1.06
N ILE A 46 0.11 13.84 -0.54
CA ILE A 46 -0.45 12.51 -0.81
C ILE A 46 -1.79 12.42 -0.07
N ARG A 47 -2.80 11.91 -0.75
CA ARG A 47 -4.09 11.62 -0.13
C ARG A 47 -4.05 10.19 0.41
N ASN A 48 -3.97 10.03 1.73
CA ASN A 48 -4.06 8.74 2.36
C ASN A 48 -5.54 8.32 2.46
N LEU A 49 -5.86 7.21 1.81
CA LEU A 49 -7.20 6.65 1.81
C LEU A 49 -7.44 5.85 3.09
N THR A 50 -8.71 5.84 3.54
CA THR A 50 -9.14 5.06 4.70
C THR A 50 -10.43 4.34 4.33
N LEU A 51 -10.55 3.06 4.70
CA LEU A 51 -11.70 2.22 4.43
C LEU A 51 -12.14 1.52 5.71
N THR A 52 -13.46 1.31 5.87
CA THR A 52 -14.04 0.53 6.97
C THR A 52 -14.81 -0.67 6.43
N GLY A 53 -14.77 -1.77 7.16
CA GLY A 53 -15.45 -3.03 6.83
C GLY A 53 -15.19 -4.09 7.89
N ASP A 54 -15.89 -5.19 7.84
CA ASP A 54 -15.66 -6.37 8.67
C ASP A 54 -14.71 -7.33 7.95
N PHE A 55 -13.41 -7.01 7.95
CA PHE A 55 -12.44 -7.71 7.11
C PHE A 55 -11.97 -9.05 7.68
N ASP A 56 -12.24 -9.34 8.95
CA ASP A 56 -11.93 -10.63 9.57
C ASP A 56 -13.17 -11.48 9.87
N GLY A 57 -14.37 -11.00 9.48
CA GLY A 57 -15.64 -11.72 9.63
C GLY A 57 -16.09 -11.88 11.08
N ASN A 58 -15.62 -11.05 12.02
CA ASN A 58 -15.98 -11.14 13.44
C ASN A 58 -17.25 -10.38 13.82
N GLY A 59 -17.88 -9.68 12.88
CA GLY A 59 -19.08 -8.86 13.06
C GLY A 59 -18.82 -7.46 13.57
N THR A 60 -17.54 -7.02 13.64
CA THR A 60 -17.15 -5.66 14.03
C THR A 60 -16.41 -4.97 12.89
N PHE A 61 -16.59 -3.63 12.78
CA PHE A 61 -15.91 -2.89 11.73
C PHE A 61 -14.45 -2.61 12.07
N ASP A 62 -13.62 -2.92 11.11
CA ASP A 62 -12.20 -2.62 11.08
C ASP A 62 -11.90 -1.36 10.28
N THR A 63 -10.68 -0.85 10.41
CA THR A 63 -10.22 0.31 9.67
C THR A 63 -8.91 0.02 8.97
N LEU A 64 -8.92 0.10 7.64
CA LEU A 64 -7.72 0.05 6.80
C LEU A 64 -7.28 1.46 6.45
N VAL A 65 -5.97 1.68 6.39
CA VAL A 65 -5.35 2.98 6.08
C VAL A 65 -4.25 2.81 5.07
N GLN A 66 -4.29 3.59 4.00
CA GLN A 66 -3.15 3.73 3.10
C GLN A 66 -2.01 4.47 3.80
N ILE A 67 -0.79 3.98 3.61
CA ILE A 67 0.45 4.60 4.05
C ILE A 67 1.39 4.64 2.85
N ASN A 68 1.95 5.81 2.56
CA ASN A 68 3.08 5.91 1.65
C ASN A 68 4.36 5.94 2.50
N PHE A 69 5.27 5.00 2.25
CA PHE A 69 6.46 4.79 3.06
C PHE A 69 7.72 4.86 2.21
N SER A 70 8.73 5.61 2.65
CA SER A 70 10.05 5.62 2.03
C SER A 70 10.97 4.63 2.72
N ARG A 71 11.43 3.62 1.99
CA ARG A 71 12.46 2.69 2.49
C ARG A 71 13.80 3.38 2.67
N LEU A 72 14.14 4.32 1.80
CA LEU A 72 15.36 5.11 1.94
C LEU A 72 15.37 5.92 3.25
N ARG A 73 14.25 6.56 3.57
CA ARG A 73 14.12 7.44 4.75
C ARG A 73 13.70 6.71 6.02
N GLN A 74 13.19 5.48 5.90
CA GLN A 74 12.56 4.72 6.98
C GLN A 74 11.44 5.54 7.68
N ALA A 75 10.63 6.25 6.88
CA ALA A 75 9.58 7.14 7.35
C ALA A 75 8.43 7.23 6.35
N ASN A 76 7.24 7.61 6.85
CA ASN A 76 6.10 7.90 5.98
C ASN A 76 6.39 9.13 5.12
N ILE A 77 5.83 9.12 3.91
CA ILE A 77 5.84 10.23 2.96
C ILE A 77 4.43 10.82 2.94
N ASP A 78 4.29 12.11 3.15
CA ASP A 78 3.02 12.84 3.14
C ASP A 78 2.87 13.79 1.94
N SER A 79 3.95 13.99 1.18
CA SER A 79 3.99 14.88 0.03
C SER A 79 5.03 14.43 -1.01
N PHE A 80 4.80 14.78 -2.28
CA PHE A 80 5.67 14.47 -3.40
C PHE A 80 5.72 15.63 -4.41
N PRO A 81 6.70 15.67 -5.36
CA PRO A 81 6.78 16.72 -6.36
C PRO A 81 5.50 16.82 -7.20
N ASP A 82 4.93 18.02 -7.28
CA ASP A 82 3.69 18.28 -8.00
C ASP A 82 3.85 18.05 -9.51
N PRO A 83 3.21 17.04 -10.13
CA PRO A 83 3.37 16.72 -11.55
C PRO A 83 2.85 17.80 -12.49
N TYR A 84 2.08 18.76 -12.00
CA TYR A 84 1.67 19.94 -12.76
C TYR A 84 2.72 21.04 -12.79
N LYS A 85 3.76 20.97 -11.94
CA LYS A 85 4.83 21.96 -11.80
C LYS A 85 6.20 21.40 -12.10
N ILE A 86 6.36 20.09 -11.95
CA ILE A 86 7.62 19.37 -12.11
C ILE A 86 7.46 18.37 -13.30
N PRO A 87 8.44 18.25 -14.21
CA PRO A 87 8.37 17.27 -15.28
C PRO A 87 8.15 15.86 -14.75
N TRP A 88 7.27 15.08 -15.41
CA TRP A 88 6.89 13.74 -14.98
C TRP A 88 8.09 12.82 -14.72
N ASP A 89 9.11 12.83 -15.61
CA ASP A 89 10.34 12.05 -15.42
C ASP A 89 11.03 12.34 -14.08
N SER A 90 10.98 13.61 -13.64
CA SER A 90 11.55 14.01 -12.34
C SER A 90 10.70 13.53 -11.17
N VAL A 91 9.38 13.47 -11.34
CA VAL A 91 8.46 12.90 -10.34
C VAL A 91 8.73 11.41 -10.20
N VAL A 92 8.78 10.68 -11.31
CA VAL A 92 9.11 9.24 -11.35
C VAL A 92 10.47 8.99 -10.69
N ALA A 93 11.50 9.73 -11.09
CA ALA A 93 12.85 9.60 -10.51
C ALA A 93 12.87 9.85 -9.00
N TRP A 94 12.04 10.77 -8.51
CA TRP A 94 11.91 11.04 -7.07
C TRP A 94 11.32 9.85 -6.31
N PHE A 95 10.25 9.22 -6.81
CA PHE A 95 9.66 8.03 -6.18
C PHE A 95 10.64 6.85 -6.15
N TYR A 96 11.36 6.61 -7.25
CA TYR A 96 12.42 5.59 -7.29
C TYR A 96 13.54 5.89 -6.29
N LYS A 97 14.00 7.14 -6.21
CA LYS A 97 15.03 7.57 -5.27
C LYS A 97 14.59 7.41 -3.81
N MET A 98 13.34 7.71 -3.50
CA MET A 98 12.77 7.53 -2.16
C MET A 98 12.52 6.06 -1.82
N GLU A 99 12.64 5.15 -2.78
CA GLU A 99 12.18 3.75 -2.63
C GLU A 99 10.76 3.73 -2.02
N SER A 100 9.86 4.51 -2.65
CA SER A 100 8.52 4.73 -2.14
C SER A 100 7.66 3.48 -2.31
N GLU A 101 7.06 2.98 -1.25
CA GLU A 101 6.12 1.88 -1.25
C GLU A 101 4.76 2.35 -0.76
N VAL A 102 3.69 1.80 -1.36
CA VAL A 102 2.33 1.97 -0.86
C VAL A 102 1.95 0.75 -0.05
N LEU A 103 1.51 1.01 1.17
CA LEU A 103 1.10 0.00 2.14
C LEU A 103 -0.38 0.21 2.49
N VAL A 104 -1.10 -0.88 2.76
CA VAL A 104 -2.41 -0.84 3.41
C VAL A 104 -2.30 -1.55 4.75
N SER A 105 -2.52 -0.82 5.83
CA SER A 105 -2.38 -1.30 7.20
C SER A 105 -3.71 -1.24 7.93
N ALA A 106 -4.01 -2.27 8.71
CA ALA A 106 -5.16 -2.26 9.61
C ALA A 106 -4.81 -1.60 10.95
N LYS A 107 -5.73 -0.79 11.49
CA LYS A 107 -5.51 -0.10 12.77
C LYS A 107 -5.85 -0.95 13.98
N ASN A 108 -6.83 -1.83 13.85
CA ASN A 108 -7.44 -2.58 14.95
C ASN A 108 -7.44 -4.10 14.73
N LEU A 109 -6.77 -4.57 13.65
CA LEU A 109 -6.52 -5.98 13.39
C LEU A 109 -5.03 -6.31 13.54
N GLN A 110 -4.74 -7.50 14.06
CA GLN A 110 -3.38 -8.05 14.07
C GLN A 110 -3.15 -8.89 12.82
N VAL A 111 -3.00 -8.21 11.70
CA VAL A 111 -2.79 -8.82 10.37
C VAL A 111 -1.55 -8.21 9.73
N ASP A 112 -1.00 -8.93 8.77
CA ASP A 112 0.13 -8.44 8.01
C ASP A 112 -0.25 -7.19 7.20
N THR A 113 0.65 -6.22 7.15
CA THR A 113 0.47 -5.06 6.29
C THR A 113 0.58 -5.49 4.82
N LEU A 114 -0.42 -5.14 4.02
CA LEU A 114 -0.39 -5.38 2.58
C LEU A 114 0.59 -4.40 1.91
N ASN A 115 1.68 -4.91 1.36
CA ASN A 115 2.65 -4.13 0.60
C ASN A 115 2.34 -4.21 -0.90
N LEU A 116 2.03 -3.08 -1.50
CA LEU A 116 1.65 -2.94 -2.90
C LEU A 116 2.83 -2.54 -3.82
N GLY A 117 4.01 -2.39 -3.24
CA GLY A 117 5.23 -2.04 -3.96
C GLY A 117 5.37 -0.55 -4.28
N LEU A 118 6.26 -0.26 -5.24
CA LEU A 118 6.58 1.10 -5.66
C LEU A 118 5.39 1.73 -6.37
N ALA A 119 4.87 2.83 -5.79
CA ALA A 119 3.75 3.57 -6.36
C ALA A 119 3.65 5.00 -5.78
N ILE A 120 2.85 5.82 -6.44
CA ILE A 120 2.50 7.18 -6.00
C ILE A 120 1.46 7.14 -4.87
N GLY A 121 0.45 6.26 -5.02
CA GLY A 121 -0.66 6.13 -4.10
C GLY A 121 -1.68 5.12 -4.59
N LEU A 122 -2.94 5.32 -4.22
CA LEU A 122 -4.06 4.52 -4.69
C LEU A 122 -5.04 5.36 -5.47
N TYR A 123 -5.47 4.87 -6.64
CA TYR A 123 -6.65 5.37 -7.35
C TYR A 123 -7.94 4.88 -6.70
N CYS A 124 -7.93 3.68 -6.12
CA CYS A 124 -9.11 3.01 -5.64
C CYS A 124 -8.81 2.24 -4.36
N LEU A 125 -9.70 2.37 -3.38
CA LEU A 125 -9.79 1.54 -2.18
C LEU A 125 -11.28 1.37 -1.85
N ILE A 126 -11.86 0.22 -2.21
CA ILE A 126 -13.30 -0.06 -2.13
C ILE A 126 -13.54 -1.31 -1.29
N ASN A 127 -14.52 -1.26 -0.36
CA ASN A 127 -15.08 -2.45 0.25
C ASN A 127 -16.10 -3.06 -0.74
N VAL A 128 -15.78 -4.25 -1.24
CA VAL A 128 -16.65 -4.99 -2.18
C VAL A 128 -17.56 -6.00 -1.47
N GLY A 129 -17.55 -6.01 -0.13
CA GLY A 129 -18.26 -7.01 0.66
C GLY A 129 -17.66 -8.39 0.49
N ASP A 130 -18.35 -9.40 0.97
CA ASP A 130 -17.96 -10.80 0.87
C ASP A 130 -18.24 -11.34 -0.56
N VAL A 131 -17.21 -11.33 -1.45
CA VAL A 131 -17.36 -11.81 -2.83
C VAL A 131 -16.91 -13.26 -3.02
N ASN A 132 -16.38 -13.87 -1.96
CA ASN A 132 -15.89 -15.25 -1.96
C ASN A 132 -16.71 -16.18 -1.04
N ASP A 133 -17.75 -15.65 -0.39
CA ASP A 133 -18.68 -16.37 0.50
C ASP A 133 -17.93 -16.98 1.74
N ASP A 134 -16.90 -16.29 2.30
CA ASP A 134 -16.17 -16.73 3.50
C ASP A 134 -16.61 -16.03 4.80
N GLY A 135 -17.50 -15.05 4.70
CA GLY A 135 -18.09 -14.32 5.82
C GLY A 135 -17.35 -13.04 6.21
N ALA A 136 -16.32 -12.67 5.48
CA ALA A 136 -15.53 -11.44 5.68
C ALA A 136 -15.64 -10.50 4.48
N ASP A 137 -15.47 -9.20 4.70
CA ASP A 137 -15.45 -8.23 3.62
C ASP A 137 -14.14 -8.30 2.83
N ASP A 138 -14.23 -8.32 1.50
CA ASP A 138 -13.11 -8.22 0.58
C ASP A 138 -12.86 -6.77 0.13
N ILE A 139 -11.65 -6.48 -0.35
CA ILE A 139 -11.28 -5.14 -0.80
C ILE A 139 -10.83 -5.13 -2.26
N ALA A 140 -11.23 -4.09 -2.98
CA ALA A 140 -10.71 -3.78 -4.32
C ALA A 140 -9.71 -2.62 -4.23
N ILE A 141 -8.55 -2.81 -4.83
CA ILE A 141 -7.45 -1.83 -4.87
C ILE A 141 -7.01 -1.60 -6.30
N VAL A 142 -6.82 -0.33 -6.66
CA VAL A 142 -6.11 0.08 -7.88
C VAL A 142 -4.96 0.99 -7.47
N VAL A 143 -3.74 0.57 -7.80
CA VAL A 143 -2.51 1.29 -7.46
C VAL A 143 -2.19 2.30 -8.55
N ASP A 144 -1.83 3.51 -8.15
CA ASP A 144 -1.26 4.53 -9.04
C ASP A 144 0.24 4.23 -9.19
N VAL A 145 0.55 3.38 -10.17
CA VAL A 145 1.92 2.93 -10.41
C VAL A 145 2.78 4.02 -11.02
N CYS A 146 4.07 4.00 -10.65
CA CYS A 146 5.02 5.01 -11.07
C CYS A 146 5.63 4.67 -12.45
N ASP A 147 4.79 4.58 -13.49
CA ASP A 147 5.20 4.23 -14.85
C ASP A 147 4.53 5.13 -15.91
N TYR A 148 4.67 4.77 -17.19
CA TYR A 148 4.08 5.47 -18.32
C TYR A 148 2.88 4.72 -18.93
N SER A 149 2.46 3.64 -18.27
CA SER A 149 1.28 2.87 -18.70
C SER A 149 0.02 3.62 -18.29
N ARG A 150 -0.96 3.62 -19.21
CA ARG A 150 -2.31 4.06 -18.89
C ARG A 150 -3.21 2.90 -18.44
N ILE A 151 -2.64 1.71 -18.30
CA ILE A 151 -3.33 0.50 -17.89
C ILE A 151 -2.88 0.15 -16.46
N ASN A 152 -3.82 0.13 -15.55
CA ASN A 152 -3.65 -0.31 -14.17
C ASN A 152 -4.43 -1.60 -13.94
N PHE A 153 -4.20 -2.26 -12.81
CA PHE A 153 -4.94 -3.45 -12.41
C PHE A 153 -5.77 -3.18 -11.17
N CYS A 154 -7.08 -3.46 -11.25
CA CYS A 154 -7.91 -3.63 -10.07
C CYS A 154 -7.65 -5.02 -9.52
N ARG A 155 -7.18 -5.06 -8.27
CA ARG A 155 -6.88 -6.30 -7.56
C ARG A 155 -7.85 -6.45 -6.41
N ILE A 156 -8.47 -7.63 -6.32
CA ILE A 156 -9.34 -8.00 -5.22
C ILE A 156 -8.52 -8.79 -4.22
N TYR A 157 -8.52 -8.34 -2.98
CA TYR A 157 -7.83 -9.00 -1.88
C TYR A 157 -8.84 -9.49 -0.84
N SER A 158 -8.61 -10.70 -0.36
CA SER A 158 -9.29 -11.30 0.78
C SER A 158 -8.30 -11.50 1.94
N LEU A 159 -8.77 -11.38 3.17
CA LEU A 159 -7.96 -11.65 4.34
C LEU A 159 -8.03 -13.13 4.70
N CYS A 160 -6.98 -13.88 4.38
CA CYS A 160 -6.89 -15.32 4.61
C CYS A 160 -6.05 -15.60 5.87
N GLY A 161 -6.71 -15.80 6.99
CA GLY A 161 -6.04 -15.85 8.30
C GLY A 161 -5.48 -14.48 8.66
N ASN A 162 -4.15 -14.35 8.72
CA ASN A 162 -3.49 -13.09 9.05
C ASN A 162 -2.86 -12.38 7.85
N ALA A 163 -3.03 -12.91 6.63
CA ALA A 163 -2.38 -12.40 5.43
C ALA A 163 -3.38 -12.06 4.33
N TRP A 164 -3.16 -10.94 3.65
CA TRP A 164 -3.91 -10.56 2.47
C TRP A 164 -3.49 -11.41 1.27
N GLN A 165 -4.46 -11.99 0.57
CA GLN A 165 -4.25 -12.75 -0.66
C GLN A 165 -4.99 -12.09 -1.81
N GLU A 166 -4.29 -11.91 -2.94
CA GLU A 166 -4.93 -11.50 -4.19
C GLU A 166 -5.75 -12.68 -4.72
N VAL A 167 -7.08 -12.52 -4.74
CA VAL A 167 -8.02 -13.56 -5.19
C VAL A 167 -8.50 -13.34 -6.63
N LYS A 168 -8.35 -12.11 -7.15
CA LYS A 168 -8.65 -11.77 -8.53
C LYS A 168 -7.95 -10.49 -8.95
N SER A 169 -7.63 -10.37 -10.26
CA SER A 169 -7.25 -9.09 -10.87
C SER A 169 -7.82 -8.94 -12.27
N PHE A 170 -8.01 -7.70 -12.71
CA PHE A 170 -8.44 -7.34 -14.05
C PHE A 170 -7.92 -5.94 -14.43
N ALA A 171 -7.76 -5.69 -15.73
CA ALA A 171 -7.21 -4.43 -16.21
C ALA A 171 -8.24 -3.30 -16.22
N ILE A 172 -7.79 -2.09 -15.90
CA ILE A 172 -8.56 -0.84 -15.94
C ILE A 172 -7.74 0.23 -16.66
N HIS A 173 -8.37 1.01 -17.51
CA HIS A 173 -7.75 2.19 -18.09
C HIS A 173 -7.80 3.37 -17.11
N GLU A 174 -6.71 4.12 -16.97
CA GLU A 174 -6.59 5.21 -15.99
C GLU A 174 -7.61 6.35 -16.16
N ASP A 175 -8.16 6.52 -17.38
CA ASP A 175 -9.21 7.51 -17.66
C ASP A 175 -10.46 7.31 -16.77
N ALA A 176 -10.66 6.12 -16.18
CA ALA A 176 -11.72 5.84 -15.23
C ALA A 176 -11.63 6.71 -13.96
N PHE A 177 -10.43 7.21 -13.63
CA PHE A 177 -10.17 8.03 -12.45
C PHE A 177 -10.03 9.51 -12.76
N ASN A 178 -10.11 9.90 -14.03
CA ASN A 178 -9.97 11.28 -14.48
C ASN A 178 -11.33 11.96 -14.54
N ILE A 179 -11.68 12.72 -13.50
CA ILE A 179 -12.91 13.52 -13.47
C ILE A 179 -12.54 14.97 -13.77
N TYR A 180 -13.00 15.50 -14.92
CA TYR A 180 -12.78 16.89 -15.34
C TYR A 180 -11.29 17.32 -15.38
N GLY A 181 -10.40 16.39 -15.79
CA GLY A 181 -8.96 16.64 -15.86
C GLY A 181 -8.21 16.52 -14.53
N ASN A 182 -8.89 16.15 -13.45
CA ASN A 182 -8.26 15.85 -12.16
C ASN A 182 -8.39 14.36 -11.84
N ILE A 183 -7.27 13.73 -11.54
CA ILE A 183 -7.26 12.34 -11.08
C ILE A 183 -7.76 12.33 -9.64
N MET A 184 -8.84 11.58 -9.39
CA MET A 184 -9.51 11.52 -8.09
C MET A 184 -9.59 10.06 -7.60
N PRO A 185 -9.27 9.82 -6.32
CA PRO A 185 -9.47 8.50 -5.72
C PRO A 185 -10.95 8.11 -5.67
N VAL A 186 -11.23 6.82 -5.81
CA VAL A 186 -12.56 6.24 -5.82
C VAL A 186 -12.77 5.32 -4.61
N PHE A 187 -13.91 5.48 -3.91
CA PHE A 187 -14.26 4.71 -2.72
C PHE A 187 -15.55 3.90 -2.87
N GLY A 188 -16.31 4.18 -3.90
CA GLY A 188 -17.58 3.49 -4.16
C GLY A 188 -17.42 2.43 -5.23
N GLU A 189 -17.63 2.82 -6.48
CA GLU A 189 -17.54 1.96 -7.65
C GLU A 189 -16.68 2.63 -8.72
N ILE A 190 -16.16 1.86 -9.68
CA ILE A 190 -15.41 2.37 -10.81
C ILE A 190 -16.30 2.22 -12.04
N SER A 191 -16.90 3.33 -12.48
CA SER A 191 -17.85 3.35 -13.59
C SER A 191 -17.30 2.64 -14.82
N GLY A 192 -18.07 1.67 -15.34
CA GLY A 192 -17.70 0.85 -16.49
C GLY A 192 -16.73 -0.30 -16.20
N TYR A 193 -16.16 -0.39 -15.00
CA TYR A 193 -15.14 -1.40 -14.66
C TYR A 193 -15.45 -2.22 -13.41
N LEU A 194 -15.99 -1.61 -12.35
CA LEU A 194 -16.38 -2.30 -11.12
C LEU A 194 -17.61 -1.62 -10.57
N GLU A 195 -18.77 -2.21 -10.76
CA GLU A 195 -20.07 -1.63 -10.41
C GLU A 195 -20.88 -2.57 -9.54
N LYS A 196 -21.66 -1.98 -8.61
CA LYS A 196 -22.59 -2.71 -7.76
C LYS A 196 -24.00 -2.63 -8.35
N LYS A 197 -24.64 -3.80 -8.60
CA LYS A 197 -26.02 -3.92 -9.08
C LYS A 197 -26.76 -4.97 -8.25
N ASP A 198 -27.90 -4.61 -7.68
CA ASP A 198 -28.76 -5.52 -6.91
C ASP A 198 -28.00 -6.33 -5.83
N SER A 199 -27.15 -5.65 -5.06
CA SER A 199 -26.28 -6.22 -4.03
C SER A 199 -25.11 -7.06 -4.52
N ASN A 200 -24.96 -7.28 -5.80
CA ASN A 200 -23.83 -7.99 -6.38
C ASN A 200 -22.85 -7.03 -7.06
N TRP A 201 -21.58 -7.41 -7.05
CA TRP A 201 -20.56 -6.71 -7.78
C TRP A 201 -20.33 -7.33 -9.16
N TYR A 202 -20.11 -6.45 -10.14
CA TYR A 202 -19.79 -6.81 -11.52
C TYR A 202 -18.53 -6.11 -11.94
N TYR A 203 -17.72 -6.78 -12.74
CA TYR A 203 -16.47 -6.22 -13.25
C TYR A 203 -16.37 -6.36 -14.77
N HIS A 204 -15.52 -5.52 -15.34
CA HIS A 204 -15.16 -5.52 -16.75
C HIS A 204 -13.64 -5.44 -16.87
N ASP A 205 -13.05 -6.39 -17.63
CA ASP A 205 -11.61 -6.42 -17.87
C ASP A 205 -11.29 -5.67 -19.18
N TYR A 206 -10.55 -4.57 -19.07
CA TYR A 206 -10.16 -3.76 -20.22
C TYR A 206 -9.39 -4.55 -21.30
N HIS A 207 -8.54 -5.50 -20.92
CA HIS A 207 -7.80 -6.32 -21.86
C HIS A 207 -8.71 -7.20 -22.71
N ARG A 208 -9.82 -7.71 -22.17
CA ARG A 208 -10.79 -8.50 -22.93
C ARG A 208 -11.42 -7.69 -24.05
N ILE A 209 -11.75 -6.40 -23.79
CA ILE A 209 -12.36 -5.53 -24.79
C ILE A 209 -11.39 -5.27 -25.94
N ALA A 210 -10.13 -4.99 -25.62
CA ALA A 210 -9.15 -4.56 -26.60
C ALA A 210 -8.65 -5.67 -27.50
N TYR A 211 -8.68 -6.94 -27.02
CA TYR A 211 -7.98 -8.04 -27.68
C TYR A 211 -8.80 -9.30 -27.95
N GLU A 212 -9.92 -9.54 -27.25
CA GLU A 212 -10.57 -10.85 -27.33
C GLU A 212 -11.92 -10.86 -28.06
N ARG A 213 -12.81 -9.90 -27.82
CA ARG A 213 -14.17 -9.96 -28.36
C ARG A 213 -14.83 -8.58 -28.47
N PRO A 214 -14.90 -7.98 -29.65
CA PRO A 214 -15.62 -6.71 -29.87
C PRO A 214 -17.11 -6.76 -29.45
N GLU A 215 -17.75 -7.95 -29.54
CA GLU A 215 -19.14 -8.16 -29.15
C GLU A 215 -19.41 -8.16 -27.65
N ASP A 216 -18.35 -8.29 -26.84
CA ASP A 216 -18.44 -8.26 -25.36
C ASP A 216 -18.14 -6.87 -24.78
N VAL A 217 -17.92 -5.89 -25.65
CA VAL A 217 -17.69 -4.50 -25.22
C VAL A 217 -18.88 -4.01 -24.40
N GLY A 218 -18.60 -3.59 -23.14
CA GLY A 218 -19.61 -3.12 -22.21
C GLY A 218 -20.37 -4.20 -21.44
N LYS A 219 -20.10 -5.49 -21.67
CA LYS A 219 -20.64 -6.56 -20.83
C LYS A 219 -19.79 -6.71 -19.56
N MET A 220 -20.45 -6.62 -18.42
CA MET A 220 -19.83 -6.87 -17.13
C MET A 220 -20.11 -8.30 -16.68
N GLU A 221 -19.14 -8.92 -16.05
CA GLU A 221 -19.24 -10.25 -15.44
C GLU A 221 -19.48 -10.13 -13.94
N LEU A 222 -20.21 -11.10 -13.35
CA LEU A 222 -20.38 -11.18 -11.92
C LEU A 222 -19.01 -11.38 -11.23
N LEU A 223 -18.70 -10.52 -10.28
CA LEU A 223 -17.50 -10.68 -9.47
C LEU A 223 -17.75 -11.75 -8.40
N LYS A 224 -17.18 -12.92 -8.62
CA LYS A 224 -17.08 -13.99 -7.64
C LYS A 224 -15.68 -14.55 -7.63
N THR A 225 -15.20 -14.91 -6.44
CA THR A 225 -13.88 -15.49 -6.24
C THR A 225 -14.00 -16.78 -5.44
N GLN A 226 -12.89 -17.47 -5.23
CA GLN A 226 -12.89 -18.69 -4.39
C GLN A 226 -12.60 -18.27 -2.95
N PRO A 227 -13.20 -18.96 -1.96
CA PRO A 227 -12.83 -18.79 -0.56
C PRO A 227 -11.34 -19.01 -0.34
N CYS A 228 -10.82 -18.36 0.69
CA CYS A 228 -9.46 -18.58 1.15
C CYS A 228 -9.18 -20.08 1.41
N ARG A 229 -8.05 -20.55 0.97
CA ARG A 229 -7.61 -21.95 1.18
C ARG A 229 -6.71 -22.07 2.40
#